data_f12f43062678eb959c9ec8ffc05d3f31
#
_entry.id   f12f43062678eb959c9ec8ffc05d3f31
#
_cell.length_a   1.000
_cell.length_b   1.000
_cell.length_c   1.000
_cell.angle_alpha   90.00
_cell.angle_beta   90.00
_cell.angle_gamma   90.00
#
_symmetry.space_group_name_H-M   'P 1'
#
loop_
_entity.id
_entity.type
_entity.pdbx_description
1 polymer ?
#
loop_
_entity_poly.entity_id
_entity_poly.type
_entity_poly.pdbx_seq_one_letter_code
_entity_poly.pdbx_strand_id
1 'polypeptide(L)'
;MQRIAQDWLVLQLAVGSGGAALGITTGLQFLPFLLLTPVAGLVADRMPKQRLLQLTNLGMAVPAFVLGLLAVTGVAEIWHVYLLAFVLGTASAFDAPARQSFVSELVEPADLTNAVGLNSASFNAARLIGPGLAGFLIAALGGGVAATGWVILFNAVSYAAPIWSLRSLDSSLLDSAPLAARGRGALREGVAYVRARPDLMLVLALVFVVGTFGLNFQITSALMATEVYGKGPGEFGLLGTFLAVGSLTGALLAARRPEVGRRLVVGAGLAFGVVVVASGFAPSYVTYAVLAPVSGLLALTFITSANTYMQLQSSPGVRGRVMALYLMVFMGGTPVGAPVIGWVAEEYGARWSVVGGGLVTVVGVAVAAALFLAARRRAATRARVVVEPAGEASPEATRDAVPAF
;
A
#
# COMPACT_ATOMS: atom_id res chain seq x y z
N MET A 1 9.40 13.47 -1.85
CA MET A 1 10.81 13.93 -1.66
C MET A 1 11.50 13.19 -0.52
N GLN A 2 10.98 13.24 0.72
CA GLN A 2 11.59 12.62 1.91
C GLN A 2 12.09 11.19 1.65
N ARG A 3 11.25 10.33 1.08
CA ARG A 3 11.55 8.93 0.93
C ARG A 3 12.69 8.65 -0.06
N ILE A 4 12.72 9.33 -1.21
CA ILE A 4 13.80 9.20 -2.18
C ILE A 4 15.13 9.66 -1.58
N ALA A 5 15.12 10.80 -0.88
CA ALA A 5 16.33 11.31 -0.23
C ALA A 5 16.79 10.40 0.91
N GLN A 6 15.87 9.88 1.71
CA GLN A 6 16.19 8.93 2.78
C GLN A 6 16.77 7.61 2.22
N ASP A 7 16.16 7.04 1.18
CA ASP A 7 16.64 5.81 0.55
C ASP A 7 18.02 6.02 -0.09
N TRP A 8 18.23 7.20 -0.72
CA TRP A 8 19.54 7.56 -1.27
C TRP A 8 20.59 7.73 -0.17
N LEU A 9 20.25 8.35 0.96
CA LEU A 9 21.13 8.48 2.13
C LEU A 9 21.53 7.10 2.68
N VAL A 10 20.57 6.17 2.77
CA VAL A 10 20.84 4.79 3.22
C VAL A 10 21.88 4.13 2.33
N LEU A 11 21.74 4.23 1.00
CA LEU A 11 22.73 3.66 0.07
C LEU A 11 24.15 4.26 0.24
N GLN A 12 24.24 5.54 0.60
CA GLN A 12 25.51 6.20 0.84
C GLN A 12 26.16 5.81 2.17
N LEU A 13 25.36 5.56 3.21
CA LEU A 13 25.85 5.22 4.55
C LEU A 13 26.13 3.72 4.71
N ALA A 14 25.40 2.86 4.01
CA ALA A 14 25.46 1.41 4.11
C ALA A 14 26.28 0.80 2.95
N VAL A 15 27.53 1.22 2.79
CA VAL A 15 28.40 0.68 1.75
C VAL A 15 28.61 -0.81 1.94
N GLY A 16 28.25 -1.62 0.93
CA GLY A 16 28.36 -3.09 0.96
C GLY A 16 27.15 -3.82 1.58
N SER A 17 26.19 -3.09 2.18
CA SER A 17 24.96 -3.68 2.77
C SER A 17 23.71 -2.86 2.44
N GLY A 18 23.70 -2.22 1.27
CA GLY A 18 22.62 -1.32 0.85
C GLY A 18 21.25 -1.99 0.77
N GLY A 19 21.19 -3.24 0.35
CA GLY A 19 19.96 -4.01 0.23
C GLY A 19 19.27 -4.23 1.57
N ALA A 20 19.97 -4.82 2.54
CA ALA A 20 19.44 -5.05 3.88
C ALA A 20 19.11 -3.73 4.59
N ALA A 21 19.99 -2.72 4.47
CA ALA A 21 19.76 -1.43 5.09
C ALA A 21 18.49 -0.74 4.59
N LEU A 22 18.22 -0.73 3.27
CA LEU A 22 16.98 -0.24 2.69
C LEU A 22 15.76 -1.05 3.16
N GLY A 23 15.90 -2.38 3.21
CA GLY A 23 14.87 -3.29 3.69
C GLY A 23 14.49 -3.01 5.13
N ILE A 24 15.48 -2.89 6.03
CA ILE A 24 15.29 -2.58 7.45
C ILE A 24 14.69 -1.19 7.63
N THR A 25 15.21 -0.17 6.94
CA THR A 25 14.68 1.20 6.98
C THR A 25 13.21 1.23 6.61
N THR A 26 12.86 0.60 5.49
CA THR A 26 11.47 0.51 5.03
C THR A 26 10.61 -0.29 6.01
N GLY A 27 11.11 -1.43 6.48
CA GLY A 27 10.41 -2.25 7.47
C GLY A 27 10.09 -1.47 8.73
N LEU A 28 11.07 -0.78 9.31
CA LEU A 28 10.90 0.06 10.51
C LEU A 28 9.94 1.22 10.27
N GLN A 29 9.97 1.85 9.10
CA GLN A 29 9.05 2.95 8.77
C GLN A 29 7.59 2.50 8.67
N PHE A 30 7.34 1.26 8.21
CA PHE A 30 5.97 0.74 8.10
C PHE A 30 5.51 -0.09 9.30
N LEU A 31 6.41 -0.51 10.18
CA LEU A 31 6.08 -1.26 11.39
C LEU A 31 5.04 -0.56 12.28
N PRO A 32 5.11 0.77 12.52
CA PRO A 32 4.07 1.48 13.26
C PRO A 32 2.67 1.38 12.64
N PHE A 33 2.55 1.31 11.32
CA PHE A 33 1.24 1.11 10.70
C PHE A 33 0.62 -0.24 11.09
N LEU A 34 1.42 -1.29 11.16
CA LEU A 34 0.94 -2.61 11.60
C LEU A 34 0.52 -2.59 13.07
N LEU A 35 1.33 -2.00 13.93
CA LEU A 35 1.14 -2.03 15.38
C LEU A 35 0.10 -1.01 15.86
N LEU A 36 0.08 0.19 15.28
CA LEU A 36 -0.65 1.35 15.82
C LEU A 36 -1.93 1.70 15.05
N THR A 37 -2.21 1.11 13.88
CA THR A 37 -3.43 1.42 13.10
C THR A 37 -4.72 1.35 13.94
N PRO A 38 -4.95 0.34 14.81
CA PRO A 38 -6.16 0.29 15.61
C PRO A 38 -6.26 1.46 16.61
N VAL A 39 -5.11 1.85 17.18
CA VAL A 39 -5.01 2.97 18.12
C VAL A 39 -5.10 4.30 17.39
N ALA A 40 -4.46 4.43 16.24
CA ALA A 40 -4.46 5.64 15.42
C ALA A 40 -5.88 6.01 14.95
N GLY A 41 -6.67 5.03 14.53
CA GLY A 41 -8.08 5.25 14.20
C GLY A 41 -8.89 5.76 15.41
N LEU A 42 -8.66 5.17 16.58
CA LEU A 42 -9.34 5.59 17.82
C LEU A 42 -8.96 7.03 18.23
N VAL A 43 -7.68 7.39 18.09
CA VAL A 43 -7.19 8.75 18.40
C VAL A 43 -7.77 9.75 17.39
N ALA A 44 -7.79 9.41 16.09
CA ALA A 44 -8.38 10.25 15.04
C ALA A 44 -9.90 10.48 15.25
N ASP A 45 -10.60 9.51 15.87
CA ASP A 45 -12.02 9.64 16.22
C ASP A 45 -12.25 10.45 17.51
N ARG A 46 -11.24 10.61 18.39
CA ARG A 46 -11.38 11.26 19.72
C ARG A 46 -10.71 12.62 19.85
N MET A 47 -9.83 12.96 18.93
CA MET A 47 -9.15 14.27 18.94
C MET A 47 -9.66 15.16 17.80
N PRO A 48 -9.70 16.48 18.00
CA PRO A 48 -9.92 17.42 16.90
C PRO A 48 -8.88 17.16 15.80
N LYS A 49 -9.35 16.82 14.59
CA LYS A 49 -8.48 16.38 13.47
C LYS A 49 -7.47 17.45 13.07
N GLN A 50 -7.89 18.74 13.14
CA GLN A 50 -6.99 19.87 12.94
C GLN A 50 -5.75 19.81 13.85
N ARG A 51 -5.95 19.60 15.18
CA ARG A 51 -4.84 19.49 16.16
C ARG A 51 -4.02 18.22 15.92
N LEU A 52 -4.68 17.10 15.66
CA LEU A 52 -3.99 15.85 15.39
C LEU A 52 -3.09 15.98 14.16
N LEU A 53 -3.58 16.59 13.07
CA LEU A 53 -2.79 16.81 11.86
C LEU A 53 -1.63 17.80 12.10
N GLN A 54 -1.78 18.81 12.95
CA GLN A 54 -0.67 19.69 13.33
C GLN A 54 0.43 18.89 14.06
N LEU A 55 0.04 18.05 15.04
CA LEU A 55 0.97 17.23 15.80
C LEU A 55 1.67 16.18 14.93
N THR A 56 0.95 15.52 14.02
CA THR A 56 1.53 14.52 13.13
C THR A 56 2.48 15.14 12.10
N ASN A 57 2.13 16.31 11.54
CA ASN A 57 3.03 17.04 10.65
C ASN A 57 4.31 17.49 11.38
N LEU A 58 4.19 17.97 12.63
CA LEU A 58 5.37 18.28 13.46
C LEU A 58 6.17 17.01 13.76
N GLY A 59 5.48 15.91 14.11
CA GLY A 59 6.08 14.59 14.34
C GLY A 59 6.79 13.99 13.12
N MET A 60 6.46 14.43 11.90
CA MET A 60 7.17 14.09 10.67
C MET A 60 8.28 15.10 10.33
N ALA A 61 8.06 16.38 10.63
CA ALA A 61 9.03 17.44 10.36
C ALA A 61 10.28 17.30 11.22
N VAL A 62 10.12 17.00 12.51
CA VAL A 62 11.24 16.90 13.47
C VAL A 62 12.24 15.79 13.08
N PRO A 63 11.84 14.52 12.87
CA PRO A 63 12.79 13.49 12.45
C PRO A 63 13.40 13.79 11.08
N ALA A 64 12.66 14.39 10.14
CA ALA A 64 13.21 14.83 8.87
C ALA A 64 14.28 15.93 9.07
N PHE A 65 14.01 16.92 9.90
CA PHE A 65 14.95 17.98 10.21
C PHE A 65 16.22 17.45 10.88
N VAL A 66 16.08 16.61 11.91
CA VAL A 66 17.22 15.98 12.60
C VAL A 66 18.05 15.15 11.63
N LEU A 67 17.43 14.32 10.81
CA LEU A 67 18.13 13.49 9.82
C LEU A 67 18.88 14.35 8.80
N GLY A 68 18.23 15.40 8.30
CA GLY A 68 18.87 16.33 7.35
C GLY A 68 20.06 17.06 7.97
N LEU A 69 19.94 17.50 9.22
CA LEU A 69 21.04 18.16 9.94
C LEU A 69 22.23 17.22 10.16
N LEU A 70 21.96 15.97 10.61
CA LEU A 70 23.00 14.95 10.79
C LEU A 70 23.72 14.65 9.46
N ALA A 71 22.99 14.59 8.35
CA ALA A 71 23.55 14.35 7.04
C ALA A 71 24.41 15.53 6.54
N VAL A 72 23.95 16.78 6.73
CA VAL A 72 24.71 17.98 6.33
C VAL A 72 25.98 18.14 7.16
N THR A 73 25.93 17.84 8.45
CA THR A 73 27.11 17.93 9.35
C THR A 73 28.06 16.74 9.20
N GLY A 74 27.72 15.72 8.41
CA GLY A 74 28.58 14.56 8.15
C GLY A 74 28.67 13.56 9.32
N VAL A 75 27.80 13.68 10.35
CA VAL A 75 27.75 12.76 11.50
C VAL A 75 26.61 11.74 11.39
N ALA A 76 25.93 11.70 10.25
CA ALA A 76 24.86 10.74 10.01
C ALA A 76 25.41 9.31 9.95
N GLU A 77 24.81 8.41 10.72
CA GLU A 77 25.06 6.98 10.71
C GLU A 77 23.78 6.22 10.40
N ILE A 78 23.90 4.97 9.96
CA ILE A 78 22.74 4.18 9.52
C ILE A 78 21.68 3.98 10.63
N TRP A 79 22.09 3.82 11.89
CA TRP A 79 21.17 3.66 13.01
C TRP A 79 20.32 4.92 13.28
N HIS A 80 20.84 6.12 12.98
CA HIS A 80 20.06 7.35 13.03
C HIS A 80 18.90 7.28 12.03
N VAL A 81 19.18 6.77 10.80
CA VAL A 81 18.15 6.61 9.78
C VAL A 81 17.09 5.63 10.24
N TYR A 82 17.46 4.50 10.83
CA TYR A 82 16.53 3.49 11.36
C TYR A 82 15.59 4.06 12.42
N LEU A 83 16.17 4.75 13.43
CA LEU A 83 15.40 5.36 14.51
C LEU A 83 14.45 6.43 13.99
N LEU A 84 14.95 7.34 13.16
CA LEU A 84 14.16 8.46 12.64
C LEU A 84 13.11 8.01 11.62
N ALA A 85 13.36 6.93 10.86
CA ALA A 85 12.36 6.29 10.00
C ALA A 85 11.21 5.70 10.81
N PHE A 86 11.49 5.04 11.95
CA PHE A 86 10.47 4.52 12.84
C PHE A 86 9.62 5.64 13.46
N VAL A 87 10.25 6.73 13.92
CA VAL A 87 9.54 7.91 14.48
C VAL A 87 8.66 8.56 13.41
N LEU A 88 9.18 8.76 12.20
CA LEU A 88 8.43 9.30 11.07
C LEU A 88 7.24 8.39 10.69
N GLY A 89 7.48 7.08 10.67
CA GLY A 89 6.44 6.07 10.44
C GLY A 89 5.34 6.11 11.49
N THR A 90 5.71 6.32 12.77
CA THR A 90 4.75 6.48 13.87
C THR A 90 3.84 7.70 13.65
N ALA A 91 4.42 8.86 13.37
CA ALA A 91 3.64 10.07 13.07
C ALA A 91 2.73 9.86 11.84
N SER A 92 3.25 9.21 10.78
CA SER A 92 2.50 8.92 9.56
C SER A 92 1.33 7.97 9.79
N ALA A 93 1.46 6.99 10.70
CA ALA A 93 0.39 6.05 11.04
C ALA A 93 -0.82 6.74 11.67
N PHE A 94 -0.62 7.81 12.43
CA PHE A 94 -1.69 8.66 12.98
C PHE A 94 -2.20 9.70 11.97
N ASP A 95 -1.34 10.21 11.09
CA ASP A 95 -1.70 11.21 10.07
C ASP A 95 -2.70 10.65 9.05
N ALA A 96 -2.49 9.42 8.57
CA ALA A 96 -3.24 8.86 7.46
C ALA A 96 -4.77 8.80 7.70
N PRO A 97 -5.29 8.23 8.82
CA PRO A 97 -6.73 8.22 9.08
C PRO A 97 -7.31 9.61 9.36
N ALA A 98 -6.55 10.47 10.05
CA ALA A 98 -6.98 11.84 10.35
C ALA A 98 -7.12 12.65 9.06
N ARG A 99 -6.14 12.60 8.17
CA ARG A 99 -6.13 13.32 6.90
C ARG A 99 -7.28 12.91 5.98
N GLN A 100 -7.56 11.60 5.88
CA GLN A 100 -8.66 11.09 5.05
C GLN A 100 -10.02 11.56 5.52
N SER A 101 -10.24 11.62 6.83
CA SER A 101 -11.51 12.06 7.40
C SER A 101 -11.62 13.58 7.55
N PHE A 102 -10.51 14.32 7.50
CA PHE A 102 -10.53 15.79 7.66
C PHE A 102 -11.12 16.52 6.45
N VAL A 103 -10.99 15.96 5.23
CA VAL A 103 -11.52 16.57 4.00
C VAL A 103 -13.04 16.81 4.11
N SER A 104 -13.76 15.88 4.73
CA SER A 104 -15.22 16.02 4.91
C SER A 104 -15.63 17.04 5.99
N GLU A 105 -14.69 17.52 6.82
CA GLU A 105 -14.95 18.57 7.81
C GLU A 105 -14.66 19.98 7.27
N LEU A 106 -14.00 20.07 6.09
CA LEU A 106 -13.58 21.34 5.48
C LEU A 106 -14.63 21.97 4.57
N VAL A 107 -15.59 21.17 4.08
CA VAL A 107 -16.54 21.60 3.04
C VAL A 107 -17.93 21.08 3.34
N GLU A 108 -18.95 21.79 2.83
CA GLU A 108 -20.32 21.34 2.88
C GLU A 108 -20.53 20.03 2.09
N PRO A 109 -21.53 19.20 2.42
CA PRO A 109 -21.81 17.95 1.72
C PRO A 109 -21.97 18.08 0.19
N ALA A 110 -22.45 19.23 -0.29
CA ALA A 110 -22.60 19.51 -1.73
C ALA A 110 -21.24 19.57 -2.45
N ASP A 111 -20.19 20.08 -1.79
CA ASP A 111 -18.87 20.29 -2.35
C ASP A 111 -17.89 19.14 -2.08
N LEU A 112 -18.30 18.14 -1.29
CA LEU A 112 -17.44 17.04 -0.85
C LEU A 112 -16.79 16.29 -2.03
N THR A 113 -17.54 16.02 -3.09
CA THR A 113 -17.02 15.31 -4.27
C THR A 113 -15.89 16.10 -4.94
N ASN A 114 -16.04 17.42 -5.05
CA ASN A 114 -15.05 18.31 -5.62
C ASN A 114 -13.79 18.39 -4.74
N ALA A 115 -13.98 18.55 -3.42
CA ALA A 115 -12.88 18.61 -2.45
C ALA A 115 -12.06 17.32 -2.42
N VAL A 116 -12.70 16.14 -2.44
CA VAL A 116 -12.04 14.84 -2.54
C VAL A 116 -11.28 14.72 -3.86
N GLY A 117 -11.87 15.18 -4.97
CA GLY A 117 -11.23 15.21 -6.28
C GLY A 117 -9.97 16.07 -6.29
N LEU A 118 -10.03 17.29 -5.74
CA LEU A 118 -8.90 18.22 -5.64
C LEU A 118 -7.79 17.68 -4.72
N ASN A 119 -8.16 17.11 -3.56
CA ASN A 119 -7.20 16.46 -2.66
C ASN A 119 -6.48 15.30 -3.35
N SER A 120 -7.21 14.47 -4.09
CA SER A 120 -6.64 13.35 -4.86
C SER A 120 -5.72 13.84 -5.98
N ALA A 121 -6.10 14.89 -6.70
CA ALA A 121 -5.27 15.50 -7.73
C ALA A 121 -3.95 16.06 -7.16
N SER A 122 -4.02 16.78 -6.04
CA SER A 122 -2.85 17.31 -5.34
C SER A 122 -1.91 16.20 -4.86
N PHE A 123 -2.46 15.13 -4.28
CA PHE A 123 -1.68 13.97 -3.84
C PHE A 123 -0.97 13.29 -5.01
N ASN A 124 -1.66 13.07 -6.13
CA ASN A 124 -1.08 12.45 -7.31
C ASN A 124 -0.03 13.35 -7.98
N ALA A 125 -0.26 14.67 -8.03
CA ALA A 125 0.73 15.62 -8.53
C ALA A 125 2.02 15.59 -7.70
N ALA A 126 1.89 15.61 -6.37
CA ALA A 126 3.04 15.49 -5.47
C ALA A 126 3.78 14.15 -5.61
N ARG A 127 3.04 13.07 -5.81
CA ARG A 127 3.60 11.72 -6.04
C ARG A 127 4.33 11.62 -7.37
N LEU A 128 3.86 12.34 -8.39
CA LEU A 128 4.48 12.37 -9.71
C LEU A 128 5.76 13.22 -9.73
N ILE A 129 5.69 14.42 -9.15
CA ILE A 129 6.79 15.40 -9.21
C ILE A 129 7.85 15.12 -8.13
N GLY A 130 7.40 14.69 -6.95
CA GLY A 130 8.25 14.58 -5.77
C GLY A 130 9.50 13.73 -5.93
N PRO A 131 9.44 12.50 -6.46
CA PRO A 131 10.60 11.65 -6.66
C PRO A 131 11.63 12.26 -7.64
N GLY A 132 11.18 12.70 -8.81
CA GLY A 132 12.05 13.32 -9.81
C GLY A 132 12.73 14.60 -9.31
N LEU A 133 11.96 15.47 -8.62
CA LEU A 133 12.50 16.68 -8.02
C LEU A 133 13.54 16.38 -6.94
N ALA A 134 13.29 15.39 -6.08
CA ALA A 134 14.26 15.00 -5.06
C ALA A 134 15.56 14.47 -5.68
N GLY A 135 15.46 13.55 -6.63
CA GLY A 135 16.63 13.00 -7.32
C GLY A 135 17.42 14.07 -8.08
N PHE A 136 16.70 14.96 -8.79
CA PHE A 136 17.34 16.09 -9.49
C PHE A 136 18.08 17.03 -8.54
N LEU A 137 17.45 17.43 -7.43
CA LEU A 137 18.09 18.32 -6.45
C LEU A 137 19.33 17.69 -5.80
N ILE A 138 19.24 16.39 -5.44
CA ILE A 138 20.40 15.67 -4.90
C ILE A 138 21.54 15.66 -5.92
N ALA A 139 21.25 15.34 -7.19
CA ALA A 139 22.24 15.30 -8.25
C ALA A 139 22.87 16.69 -8.50
N ALA A 140 22.03 17.73 -8.57
CA ALA A 140 22.48 19.12 -8.79
C ALA A 140 23.37 19.65 -7.66
N LEU A 141 23.18 19.17 -6.43
CA LEU A 141 23.98 19.52 -5.26
C LEU A 141 25.23 18.62 -5.09
N GLY A 142 25.55 17.76 -6.05
CA GLY A 142 26.75 16.94 -6.07
C GLY A 142 26.59 15.49 -5.61
N GLY A 143 25.34 15.04 -5.33
CA GLY A 143 24.99 13.63 -5.13
C GLY A 143 25.41 13.01 -3.78
N GLY A 144 26.23 13.70 -2.97
CA GLY A 144 26.80 13.18 -1.72
C GLY A 144 25.86 13.25 -0.51
N VAL A 145 26.34 12.77 0.65
CA VAL A 145 25.59 12.74 1.92
C VAL A 145 25.07 14.12 2.31
N ALA A 146 25.93 15.15 2.26
CA ALA A 146 25.54 16.52 2.57
C ALA A 146 24.47 17.07 1.59
N ALA A 147 24.62 16.79 0.28
CA ALA A 147 23.63 17.16 -0.74
C ALA A 147 22.24 16.54 -0.43
N THR A 148 22.23 15.27 -0.06
CA THR A 148 21.04 14.56 0.37
C THR A 148 20.44 15.17 1.63
N GLY A 149 21.29 15.54 2.60
CA GLY A 149 20.89 16.24 3.81
C GLY A 149 20.16 17.56 3.56
N TRP A 150 20.67 18.38 2.62
CA TRP A 150 20.00 19.62 2.22
C TRP A 150 18.61 19.39 1.62
N VAL A 151 18.42 18.36 0.81
CA VAL A 151 17.11 18.01 0.25
C VAL A 151 16.15 17.52 1.35
N ILE A 152 16.65 16.77 2.32
CA ILE A 152 15.85 16.35 3.50
C ILE A 152 15.46 17.57 4.35
N LEU A 153 16.39 18.53 4.59
CA LEU A 153 16.08 19.78 5.30
C LEU A 153 15.04 20.63 4.55
N PHE A 154 15.16 20.76 3.24
CA PHE A 154 14.16 21.44 2.42
C PHE A 154 12.78 20.79 2.58
N ASN A 155 12.74 19.46 2.55
CA ASN A 155 11.49 18.74 2.81
C ASN A 155 10.97 18.94 4.25
N ALA A 156 11.85 18.98 5.26
CA ALA A 156 11.47 19.25 6.63
C ALA A 156 10.85 20.65 6.80
N VAL A 157 11.45 21.67 6.16
CA VAL A 157 10.91 23.03 6.16
C VAL A 157 9.56 23.10 5.43
N SER A 158 9.35 22.29 4.40
CA SER A 158 8.07 22.26 3.66
C SER A 158 6.86 21.87 4.53
N TYR A 159 7.06 21.16 5.66
CA TYR A 159 5.99 20.88 6.63
C TYR A 159 5.47 22.14 7.34
N ALA A 160 6.21 23.25 7.31
CA ALA A 160 5.73 24.52 7.86
C ALA A 160 4.47 25.01 7.13
N ALA A 161 4.35 24.77 5.82
CA ALA A 161 3.21 25.19 5.01
C ALA A 161 1.88 24.52 5.48
N PRO A 162 1.77 23.18 5.55
CA PRO A 162 0.55 22.55 6.06
C PRO A 162 0.29 22.88 7.55
N ILE A 163 1.33 23.00 8.39
CA ILE A 163 1.15 23.36 9.79
C ILE A 163 0.57 24.78 9.89
N TRP A 164 1.11 25.72 9.11
CA TRP A 164 0.61 27.10 9.09
C TRP A 164 -0.82 27.16 8.54
N SER A 165 -1.09 26.48 7.41
CA SER A 165 -2.45 26.39 6.85
C SER A 165 -3.44 25.83 7.87
N LEU A 166 -3.10 24.74 8.58
CA LEU A 166 -3.95 24.17 9.61
C LEU A 166 -4.17 25.13 10.82
N ARG A 167 -3.18 25.95 11.15
CA ARG A 167 -3.31 26.96 12.24
C ARG A 167 -4.20 28.14 11.84
N SER A 168 -4.22 28.50 10.57
CA SER A 168 -5.03 29.62 10.06
C SER A 168 -6.51 29.27 9.85
N LEU A 169 -6.87 27.97 9.92
CA LEU A 169 -8.26 27.53 9.84
C LEU A 169 -9.02 27.87 11.15
N ASP A 170 -10.17 28.50 11.00
CA ASP A 170 -11.08 28.72 12.12
C ASP A 170 -11.78 27.41 12.51
N SER A 171 -11.45 26.90 13.69
CA SER A 171 -12.02 25.66 14.20
C SER A 171 -13.53 25.72 14.47
N SER A 172 -14.11 26.91 14.57
CA SER A 172 -15.56 27.11 14.77
C SER A 172 -16.38 26.83 13.50
N LEU A 173 -15.74 26.90 12.34
CA LEU A 173 -16.34 26.67 11.02
C LEU A 173 -16.21 25.22 10.55
N LEU A 174 -15.51 24.37 11.31
CA LEU A 174 -15.33 22.96 10.95
C LEU A 174 -16.56 22.14 11.37
N ASP A 175 -17.13 21.40 10.42
CA ASP A 175 -18.26 20.51 10.68
C ASP A 175 -17.74 19.19 11.31
N SER A 176 -17.51 19.24 12.62
CA SER A 176 -16.97 18.12 13.38
C SER A 176 -18.04 17.03 13.53
N ALA A 177 -17.86 15.91 12.81
CA ALA A 177 -18.73 14.76 12.95
C ALA A 177 -18.77 14.23 14.39
N PRO A 178 -19.95 13.80 14.92
CA PRO A 178 -20.05 13.21 16.25
C PRO A 178 -19.10 12.03 16.42
N LEU A 179 -18.40 11.98 17.54
CA LEU A 179 -17.45 10.93 17.89
C LEU A 179 -18.13 9.56 17.87
N ALA A 180 -17.76 8.71 16.93
CA ALA A 180 -18.35 7.38 16.78
C ALA A 180 -17.88 6.45 17.90
N ALA A 181 -18.80 5.95 18.72
CA ALA A 181 -18.56 4.91 19.70
C ALA A 181 -18.26 3.57 19.00
N ARG A 182 -16.98 3.28 18.71
CA ARG A 182 -16.57 1.95 18.25
C ARG A 182 -16.44 1.00 19.45
N GLY A 183 -17.31 -0.03 19.49
CA GLY A 183 -17.30 -1.04 20.53
C GLY A 183 -16.02 -1.89 20.52
N ARG A 184 -15.61 -2.37 21.71
CA ARG A 184 -14.56 -3.41 21.87
C ARG A 184 -14.97 -4.64 21.05
N GLY A 185 -14.06 -5.18 20.21
CA GLY A 185 -14.31 -6.38 19.40
C GLY A 185 -14.58 -6.15 17.90
N ALA A 186 -14.63 -4.91 17.43
CA ALA A 186 -14.92 -4.59 16.03
C ALA A 186 -13.99 -5.31 15.02
N LEU A 187 -12.70 -5.43 15.33
CA LEU A 187 -11.74 -6.14 14.47
C LEU A 187 -12.03 -7.65 14.42
N ARG A 188 -12.35 -8.28 15.56
CA ARG A 188 -12.68 -9.71 15.64
C ARG A 188 -13.93 -10.04 14.81
N GLU A 189 -14.92 -9.17 14.83
CA GLU A 189 -16.14 -9.32 14.01
C GLU A 189 -15.82 -9.18 12.51
N GLY A 190 -14.97 -8.20 12.12
CA GLY A 190 -14.48 -8.09 10.76
C GLY A 190 -13.75 -9.34 10.27
N VAL A 191 -12.86 -9.90 11.10
CA VAL A 191 -12.15 -11.15 10.81
C VAL A 191 -13.11 -12.33 10.68
N ALA A 192 -14.09 -12.46 11.57
CA ALA A 192 -15.10 -13.53 11.52
C ALA A 192 -15.94 -13.42 10.24
N TYR A 193 -16.39 -12.22 9.88
CA TYR A 193 -17.13 -11.96 8.65
C TYR A 193 -16.35 -12.35 7.39
N VAL A 194 -15.08 -11.94 7.31
CA VAL A 194 -14.24 -12.25 6.14
C VAL A 194 -13.93 -13.74 6.07
N ARG A 195 -13.67 -14.41 7.21
CA ARG A 195 -13.47 -15.88 7.24
C ARG A 195 -14.67 -16.67 6.74
N ALA A 196 -15.89 -16.17 6.94
CA ALA A 196 -17.12 -16.77 6.42
C ALA A 196 -17.32 -16.53 4.90
N ARG A 197 -16.51 -15.65 4.29
CA ARG A 197 -16.64 -15.22 2.89
C ARG A 197 -15.37 -15.59 2.09
N PRO A 198 -15.36 -16.73 1.39
CA PRO A 198 -14.18 -17.20 0.63
C PRO A 198 -13.71 -16.23 -0.45
N ASP A 199 -14.60 -15.44 -1.02
CA ASP A 199 -14.29 -14.41 -2.01
C ASP A 199 -13.51 -13.24 -1.42
N LEU A 200 -13.85 -12.79 -0.22
CA LEU A 200 -13.12 -11.74 0.50
C LEU A 200 -11.78 -12.27 1.02
N MET A 201 -11.74 -13.53 1.50
CA MET A 201 -10.50 -14.20 1.90
C MET A 201 -9.51 -14.30 0.74
N LEU A 202 -9.99 -14.65 -0.47
CA LEU A 202 -9.14 -14.65 -1.67
C LEU A 202 -8.51 -13.27 -1.87
N VAL A 203 -9.33 -12.20 -1.92
CA VAL A 203 -8.81 -10.85 -2.17
C VAL A 203 -7.81 -10.42 -1.09
N LEU A 204 -8.06 -10.72 0.19
CA LEU A 204 -7.10 -10.43 1.26
C LEU A 204 -5.79 -11.21 1.10
N ALA A 205 -5.84 -12.48 0.72
CA ALA A 205 -4.65 -13.28 0.44
C ALA A 205 -3.84 -12.69 -0.72
N LEU A 206 -4.52 -12.25 -1.81
CA LEU A 206 -3.88 -11.59 -2.93
C LEU A 206 -3.22 -10.28 -2.49
N VAL A 207 -3.92 -9.47 -1.70
CA VAL A 207 -3.41 -8.19 -1.18
C VAL A 207 -2.19 -8.41 -0.28
N PHE A 208 -2.22 -9.44 0.56
CA PHE A 208 -1.07 -9.82 1.38
C PHE A 208 0.15 -10.17 0.52
N VAL A 209 0.01 -11.09 -0.42
CA VAL A 209 1.13 -11.55 -1.26
C VAL A 209 1.69 -10.43 -2.11
N VAL A 210 0.82 -9.71 -2.85
CA VAL A 210 1.25 -8.61 -3.73
C VAL A 210 1.84 -7.45 -2.92
N GLY A 211 1.20 -7.10 -1.80
CA GLY A 211 1.65 -6.01 -0.93
C GLY A 211 2.99 -6.31 -0.24
N THR A 212 3.18 -7.54 0.22
CA THR A 212 4.38 -7.96 0.95
C THR A 212 5.59 -8.11 0.03
N PHE A 213 5.43 -8.77 -1.11
CA PHE A 213 6.56 -9.17 -1.96
C PHE A 213 6.65 -8.39 -3.28
N GLY A 214 5.51 -7.96 -3.85
CA GLY A 214 5.48 -7.31 -5.15
C GLY A 214 5.71 -5.80 -5.10
N LEU A 215 5.14 -5.10 -4.10
CA LEU A 215 5.11 -3.64 -4.06
C LEU A 215 6.33 -3.00 -3.38
N ASN A 216 7.52 -3.59 -3.53
CA ASN A 216 8.77 -3.08 -2.94
C ASN A 216 9.59 -2.21 -3.92
N PHE A 217 8.92 -1.48 -4.82
CA PHE A 217 9.58 -0.69 -5.88
C PHE A 217 10.66 0.26 -5.38
N GLN A 218 10.52 0.82 -4.19
CA GLN A 218 11.50 1.79 -3.70
C GLN A 218 12.85 1.14 -3.45
N ILE A 219 12.86 -0.02 -2.79
CA ILE A 219 14.08 -0.79 -2.54
C ILE A 219 14.64 -1.29 -3.88
N THR A 220 13.80 -1.98 -4.65
CA THR A 220 14.24 -2.61 -5.89
C THR A 220 14.68 -1.61 -6.95
N SER A 221 14.00 -0.47 -7.11
CA SER A 221 14.41 0.57 -8.07
C SER A 221 15.67 1.29 -7.65
N ALA A 222 15.89 1.51 -6.35
CA ALA A 222 17.12 2.09 -5.85
C ALA A 222 18.32 1.19 -6.16
N LEU A 223 18.24 -0.10 -5.81
CA LEU A 223 19.30 -1.07 -6.04
C LEU A 223 19.52 -1.37 -7.53
N MET A 224 18.47 -1.47 -8.33
CA MET A 224 18.60 -1.63 -9.78
C MET A 224 19.28 -0.41 -10.41
N ALA A 225 18.94 0.81 -10.00
CA ALA A 225 19.55 2.01 -10.51
C ALA A 225 21.06 2.06 -10.18
N THR A 226 21.43 1.81 -8.92
CA THR A 226 22.80 1.96 -8.43
C THR A 226 23.69 0.76 -8.73
N GLU A 227 23.27 -0.44 -8.32
CA GLU A 227 24.13 -1.65 -8.39
C GLU A 227 24.14 -2.29 -9.76
N VAL A 228 23.01 -2.27 -10.47
CA VAL A 228 22.89 -2.94 -11.78
C VAL A 228 23.26 -2.02 -12.94
N TYR A 229 22.80 -0.78 -12.89
CA TYR A 229 22.98 0.16 -14.00
C TYR A 229 23.99 1.26 -13.73
N GLY A 230 24.59 1.34 -12.55
CA GLY A 230 25.59 2.37 -12.17
C GLY A 230 25.07 3.80 -12.30
N LYS A 231 23.76 4.01 -11.99
CA LYS A 231 23.09 5.29 -12.12
C LYS A 231 23.05 6.08 -10.82
N GLY A 232 22.90 7.40 -10.97
CA GLY A 232 22.89 8.33 -9.85
C GLY A 232 21.47 8.61 -9.28
N PRO A 233 21.42 9.59 -8.34
CA PRO A 233 20.15 9.94 -7.66
C PRO A 233 19.10 10.52 -8.62
N GLY A 234 19.54 11.20 -9.68
CA GLY A 234 18.64 11.76 -10.70
C GLY A 234 17.85 10.67 -11.41
N GLU A 235 18.54 9.65 -11.90
CA GLU A 235 17.90 8.52 -12.59
C GLU A 235 17.06 7.68 -11.63
N PHE A 236 17.48 7.48 -10.38
CA PHE A 236 16.64 6.83 -9.37
C PHE A 236 15.34 7.62 -9.13
N GLY A 237 15.40 8.94 -9.00
CA GLY A 237 14.21 9.79 -8.87
C GLY A 237 13.29 9.70 -10.09
N LEU A 238 13.85 9.62 -11.31
CA LEU A 238 13.07 9.46 -12.55
C LEU A 238 12.31 8.13 -12.60
N LEU A 239 12.87 7.03 -12.10
CA LEU A 239 12.15 5.76 -12.02
C LEU A 239 10.88 5.89 -11.16
N GLY A 240 10.95 6.62 -10.05
CA GLY A 240 9.78 6.93 -9.22
C GLY A 240 8.73 7.75 -9.96
N THR A 241 9.15 8.71 -10.77
CA THR A 241 8.27 9.52 -11.61
C THR A 241 7.60 8.67 -12.70
N PHE A 242 8.33 7.82 -13.41
CA PHE A 242 7.77 6.93 -14.42
C PHE A 242 6.76 5.94 -13.84
N LEU A 243 7.06 5.36 -12.67
CA LEU A 243 6.11 4.53 -11.92
C LEU A 243 4.83 5.30 -11.58
N ALA A 244 4.95 6.57 -11.16
CA ALA A 244 3.82 7.41 -10.80
C ALA A 244 2.96 7.78 -12.02
N VAL A 245 3.55 8.01 -13.21
CA VAL A 245 2.82 8.20 -14.48
C VAL A 245 1.93 6.98 -14.77
N GLY A 246 2.50 5.78 -14.68
CA GLY A 246 1.73 4.55 -14.86
C GLY A 246 0.64 4.37 -13.83
N SER A 247 0.94 4.67 -12.56
CA SER A 247 -0.03 4.60 -11.46
C SER A 247 -1.20 5.56 -11.70
N LEU A 248 -0.94 6.79 -12.12
CA LEU A 248 -1.99 7.77 -12.43
C LEU A 248 -2.87 7.28 -13.59
N THR A 249 -2.27 6.76 -14.65
CA THR A 249 -2.99 6.16 -15.77
C THR A 249 -3.88 5.00 -15.31
N GLY A 250 -3.36 4.11 -14.45
CA GLY A 250 -4.12 3.01 -13.84
C GLY A 250 -5.32 3.49 -13.02
N ALA A 251 -5.16 4.58 -12.25
CA ALA A 251 -6.24 5.20 -11.48
C ALA A 251 -7.34 5.77 -12.40
N LEU A 252 -6.97 6.49 -13.44
CA LEU A 252 -7.90 7.06 -14.41
C LEU A 252 -8.69 5.99 -15.16
N LEU A 253 -8.02 4.90 -15.56
CA LEU A 253 -8.67 3.76 -16.18
C LEU A 253 -9.61 3.03 -15.21
N ALA A 254 -9.23 2.90 -13.93
CA ALA A 254 -10.08 2.29 -12.91
C ALA A 254 -11.37 3.08 -12.69
N ALA A 255 -11.31 4.43 -12.70
CA ALA A 255 -12.47 5.30 -12.54
C ALA A 255 -13.51 5.16 -13.68
N ARG A 256 -13.08 4.70 -14.86
CA ARG A 256 -13.97 4.48 -16.02
C ARG A 256 -14.61 3.08 -16.06
N ARG A 257 -14.25 2.18 -15.14
CA ARG A 257 -14.76 0.80 -15.14
C ARG A 257 -16.10 0.72 -14.44
N PRO A 258 -17.16 0.22 -15.11
CA PRO A 258 -18.50 0.12 -14.50
C PRO A 258 -18.56 -0.95 -13.41
N GLU A 259 -17.78 -2.02 -13.54
CA GLU A 259 -17.79 -3.16 -12.62
C GLU A 259 -16.40 -3.67 -12.30
N VAL A 260 -16.23 -4.07 -11.03
CA VAL A 260 -14.98 -4.66 -10.55
C VAL A 260 -15.25 -6.09 -10.09
N GLY A 261 -14.85 -7.04 -10.93
CA GLY A 261 -14.99 -8.48 -10.65
C GLY A 261 -13.68 -9.10 -10.12
N ARG A 262 -13.81 -10.26 -9.47
CA ARG A 262 -12.65 -11.06 -8.99
C ARG A 262 -11.61 -11.37 -10.08
N ARG A 263 -12.10 -11.63 -11.32
CA ARG A 263 -11.21 -11.92 -12.47
C ARG A 263 -10.24 -10.78 -12.74
N LEU A 264 -10.70 -9.54 -12.57
CA LEU A 264 -9.86 -8.35 -12.73
C LEU A 264 -8.79 -8.28 -11.64
N VAL A 265 -9.16 -8.52 -10.37
CA VAL A 265 -8.20 -8.49 -9.25
C VAL A 265 -7.10 -9.56 -9.45
N VAL A 266 -7.50 -10.80 -9.75
CA VAL A 266 -6.54 -11.90 -10.02
C VAL A 266 -5.69 -11.59 -11.25
N GLY A 267 -6.31 -11.19 -12.36
CA GLY A 267 -5.61 -10.90 -13.61
C GLY A 267 -4.61 -9.74 -13.48
N ALA A 268 -5.00 -8.66 -12.80
CA ALA A 268 -4.11 -7.53 -12.53
C ALA A 268 -2.93 -7.94 -11.63
N GLY A 269 -3.17 -8.75 -10.60
CA GLY A 269 -2.10 -9.27 -9.74
C GLY A 269 -1.11 -10.17 -10.47
N LEU A 270 -1.60 -11.08 -11.34
CA LEU A 270 -0.74 -11.92 -12.18
C LEU A 270 0.05 -11.09 -13.18
N ALA A 271 -0.61 -10.21 -13.93
CA ALA A 271 0.04 -9.35 -14.91
C ALA A 271 1.11 -8.45 -14.26
N PHE A 272 0.80 -7.90 -13.08
CA PHE A 272 1.75 -7.14 -12.28
C PHE A 272 2.99 -7.98 -11.93
N GLY A 273 2.81 -9.18 -11.37
CA GLY A 273 3.92 -10.06 -11.01
C GLY A 273 4.78 -10.44 -12.22
N VAL A 274 4.16 -10.75 -13.38
CA VAL A 274 4.87 -11.05 -14.63
C VAL A 274 5.71 -9.85 -15.10
N VAL A 275 5.16 -8.63 -15.07
CA VAL A 275 5.92 -7.43 -15.47
C VAL A 275 7.06 -7.14 -14.50
N VAL A 276 6.87 -7.37 -13.20
CA VAL A 276 7.96 -7.25 -12.21
C VAL A 276 9.07 -8.26 -12.50
N VAL A 277 8.74 -9.53 -12.78
CA VAL A 277 9.74 -10.52 -13.19
C VAL A 277 10.48 -10.07 -14.45
N ALA A 278 9.76 -9.64 -15.49
CA ALA A 278 10.36 -9.14 -16.73
C ALA A 278 11.29 -7.95 -16.48
N SER A 279 10.92 -7.04 -15.56
CA SER A 279 11.74 -5.90 -15.18
C SER A 279 13.09 -6.31 -14.55
N GLY A 280 13.14 -7.41 -13.79
CA GLY A 280 14.38 -7.95 -13.24
C GLY A 280 15.38 -8.42 -14.30
N PHE A 281 14.90 -8.84 -15.46
CA PHE A 281 15.73 -9.24 -16.62
C PHE A 281 16.03 -8.09 -17.59
N ALA A 282 15.60 -6.85 -17.30
CA ALA A 282 15.86 -5.72 -18.19
C ALA A 282 17.37 -5.54 -18.44
N PRO A 283 17.79 -5.50 -19.73
CA PRO A 283 19.22 -5.44 -20.07
C PRO A 283 19.84 -4.06 -19.85
N SER A 284 19.02 -3.01 -19.80
CA SER A 284 19.48 -1.64 -19.66
C SER A 284 18.55 -0.82 -18.75
N TYR A 285 19.08 0.29 -18.22
CA TYR A 285 18.28 1.28 -17.47
C TYR A 285 17.06 1.75 -18.27
N VAL A 286 17.22 2.00 -19.58
CA VAL A 286 16.12 2.47 -20.43
C VAL A 286 15.01 1.43 -20.51
N THR A 287 15.35 0.16 -20.70
CA THR A 287 14.35 -0.92 -20.72
C THR A 287 13.62 -1.04 -19.38
N TYR A 288 14.36 -0.94 -18.26
CA TYR A 288 13.77 -0.94 -16.92
C TYR A 288 12.84 0.26 -16.70
N ALA A 289 13.28 1.45 -17.14
CA ALA A 289 12.51 2.69 -17.05
C ALA A 289 11.22 2.67 -17.87
N VAL A 290 11.23 2.01 -19.05
CA VAL A 290 10.02 1.81 -19.89
C VAL A 290 9.04 0.83 -19.24
N LEU A 291 9.53 -0.17 -18.50
CA LEU A 291 8.68 -1.11 -17.77
C LEU A 291 8.10 -0.52 -16.48
N ALA A 292 8.72 0.52 -15.90
CA ALA A 292 8.25 1.14 -14.66
C ALA A 292 6.81 1.70 -14.76
N PRO A 293 6.40 2.46 -15.79
CA PRO A 293 5.01 2.89 -15.94
C PRO A 293 4.03 1.71 -16.10
N VAL A 294 4.42 0.64 -16.79
CA VAL A 294 3.58 -0.56 -16.92
C VAL A 294 3.37 -1.21 -15.55
N SER A 295 4.45 -1.33 -14.78
CA SER A 295 4.39 -1.82 -13.38
C SER A 295 3.49 -0.95 -12.53
N GLY A 296 3.62 0.38 -12.60
CA GLY A 296 2.78 1.33 -11.85
C GLY A 296 1.31 1.24 -12.22
N LEU A 297 0.99 1.12 -13.51
CA LEU A 297 -0.37 0.95 -14.03
C LEU A 297 -1.02 -0.32 -13.47
N LEU A 298 -0.32 -1.45 -13.55
CA LEU A 298 -0.83 -2.75 -13.09
C LEU A 298 -0.94 -2.79 -11.56
N ALA A 299 0.04 -2.25 -10.84
CA ALA A 299 0.02 -2.13 -9.38
C ALA A 299 -1.21 -1.36 -8.92
N LEU A 300 -1.45 -0.17 -9.49
CA LEU A 300 -2.60 0.64 -9.07
C LEU A 300 -3.93 0.06 -9.55
N THR A 301 -3.97 -0.57 -10.73
CA THR A 301 -5.13 -1.33 -11.19
C THR A 301 -5.47 -2.44 -10.18
N PHE A 302 -4.48 -3.19 -9.70
CA PHE A 302 -4.66 -4.23 -8.69
C PHE A 302 -5.18 -3.63 -7.37
N ILE A 303 -4.49 -2.62 -6.83
CA ILE A 303 -4.82 -2.00 -5.53
C ILE A 303 -6.24 -1.43 -5.55
N THR A 304 -6.58 -0.64 -6.59
CA THR A 304 -7.91 -0.01 -6.69
C THR A 304 -9.01 -1.05 -6.88
N SER A 305 -8.77 -2.06 -7.73
CA SER A 305 -9.75 -3.14 -7.94
C SER A 305 -9.98 -3.97 -6.69
N ALA A 306 -8.91 -4.33 -5.96
CA ALA A 306 -9.02 -5.05 -4.70
C ALA A 306 -9.79 -4.23 -3.65
N ASN A 307 -9.45 -2.96 -3.49
CA ASN A 307 -10.11 -2.03 -2.57
C ASN A 307 -11.61 -1.89 -2.90
N THR A 308 -11.94 -1.61 -4.16
CA THR A 308 -13.33 -1.48 -4.63
C THR A 308 -14.11 -2.78 -4.45
N TYR A 309 -13.51 -3.93 -4.78
CA TYR A 309 -14.15 -5.23 -4.58
C TYR A 309 -14.49 -5.47 -3.10
N MET A 310 -13.54 -5.22 -2.20
CA MET A 310 -13.75 -5.36 -0.76
C MET A 310 -14.87 -4.45 -0.24
N GLN A 311 -14.93 -3.21 -0.71
CA GLN A 311 -16.00 -2.26 -0.34
C GLN A 311 -17.38 -2.69 -0.84
N LEU A 312 -17.50 -3.07 -2.11
CA LEU A 312 -18.78 -3.43 -2.73
C LEU A 312 -19.33 -4.74 -2.22
N GLN A 313 -18.48 -5.73 -1.92
CA GLN A 313 -18.89 -7.05 -1.45
C GLN A 313 -19.12 -7.11 0.07
N SER A 314 -18.80 -6.04 0.80
CA SER A 314 -19.03 -5.97 2.25
C SER A 314 -20.36 -5.33 2.59
N SER A 315 -21.12 -5.97 3.51
CA SER A 315 -22.37 -5.41 4.03
C SER A 315 -22.14 -4.05 4.71
N PRO A 316 -23.05 -3.07 4.56
CA PRO A 316 -22.87 -1.71 5.09
C PRO A 316 -22.48 -1.67 6.57
N GLY A 317 -23.09 -2.50 7.43
CA GLY A 317 -22.83 -2.51 8.87
C GLY A 317 -21.45 -3.00 9.30
N VAL A 318 -20.73 -3.77 8.44
CA VAL A 318 -19.39 -4.31 8.73
C VAL A 318 -18.31 -3.76 7.78
N ARG A 319 -18.68 -2.98 6.76
CA ARG A 319 -17.77 -2.47 5.73
C ARG A 319 -16.54 -1.77 6.30
N GLY A 320 -16.73 -0.89 7.27
CA GLY A 320 -15.62 -0.17 7.91
C GLY A 320 -14.61 -1.10 8.59
N ARG A 321 -15.08 -2.21 9.19
CA ARG A 321 -14.23 -3.23 9.85
C ARG A 321 -13.46 -4.06 8.84
N VAL A 322 -14.11 -4.43 7.74
CA VAL A 322 -13.48 -5.14 6.62
C VAL A 322 -12.41 -4.27 5.96
N MET A 323 -12.68 -2.98 5.77
CA MET A 323 -11.70 -2.05 5.20
C MET A 323 -10.52 -1.77 6.13
N ALA A 324 -10.75 -1.73 7.44
CA ALA A 324 -9.66 -1.66 8.41
C ALA A 324 -8.75 -2.91 8.34
N LEU A 325 -9.34 -4.11 8.21
CA LEU A 325 -8.60 -5.36 8.02
C LEU A 325 -7.82 -5.35 6.69
N TYR A 326 -8.45 -4.87 5.61
CA TYR A 326 -7.80 -4.70 4.30
C TYR A 326 -6.55 -3.81 4.39
N LEU A 327 -6.66 -2.64 5.01
CA LEU A 327 -5.54 -1.71 5.17
C LEU A 327 -4.44 -2.29 6.07
N MET A 328 -4.81 -3.00 7.14
CA MET A 328 -3.86 -3.68 8.02
C MET A 328 -3.07 -4.74 7.26
N VAL A 329 -3.72 -5.55 6.43
CA VAL A 329 -3.07 -6.58 5.61
C VAL A 329 -2.19 -5.94 4.52
N PHE A 330 -2.70 -4.90 3.85
CA PHE A 330 -2.00 -4.21 2.78
C PHE A 330 -0.71 -3.50 3.26
N MET A 331 -0.80 -2.74 4.35
CA MET A 331 0.34 -2.02 4.92
C MET A 331 1.22 -2.91 5.81
N GLY A 332 0.60 -3.87 6.49
CA GLY A 332 1.26 -4.75 7.45
C GLY A 332 2.17 -5.81 6.83
N GLY A 333 2.08 -6.05 5.53
CA GLY A 333 3.01 -6.90 4.81
C GLY A 333 4.39 -6.30 4.62
N THR A 334 4.48 -4.99 4.46
CA THR A 334 5.74 -4.26 4.18
C THR A 334 6.82 -4.44 5.25
N PRO A 335 6.54 -4.40 6.58
CA PRO A 335 7.54 -4.64 7.62
C PRO A 335 8.24 -6.00 7.54
N VAL A 336 7.57 -6.98 6.95
CA VAL A 336 8.13 -8.33 6.73
C VAL A 336 8.76 -8.44 5.34
N GLY A 337 8.06 -7.98 4.33
CA GLY A 337 8.48 -8.11 2.94
C GLY A 337 9.71 -7.28 2.61
N ALA A 338 9.80 -6.05 3.10
CA ALA A 338 10.89 -5.15 2.79
C ALA A 338 12.26 -5.67 3.28
N PRO A 339 12.42 -6.14 4.53
CA PRO A 339 13.68 -6.76 4.97
C PRO A 339 14.03 -8.04 4.18
N VAL A 340 13.04 -8.87 3.83
CA VAL A 340 13.26 -10.08 3.02
C VAL A 340 13.75 -9.73 1.62
N ILE A 341 13.11 -8.78 0.95
CA ILE A 341 13.52 -8.30 -0.39
C ILE A 341 14.90 -7.65 -0.34
N GLY A 342 15.19 -6.87 0.72
CA GLY A 342 16.49 -6.27 0.94
C GLY A 342 17.60 -7.30 1.17
N TRP A 343 17.34 -8.32 1.98
CA TRP A 343 18.26 -9.44 2.21
C TRP A 343 18.52 -10.24 0.93
N VAL A 344 17.47 -10.55 0.16
CA VAL A 344 17.65 -11.23 -1.14
C VAL A 344 18.50 -10.40 -2.09
N ALA A 345 18.35 -9.06 -2.08
CA ALA A 345 19.16 -8.18 -2.90
C ALA A 345 20.64 -8.22 -2.50
N GLU A 346 20.93 -8.28 -1.21
CA GLU A 346 22.31 -8.31 -0.69
C GLU A 346 22.98 -9.65 -0.96
N GLU A 347 22.28 -10.77 -0.70
CA GLU A 347 22.86 -12.10 -0.82
C GLU A 347 22.95 -12.61 -2.26
N TYR A 348 21.91 -12.32 -3.07
CA TYR A 348 21.77 -12.86 -4.43
C TYR A 348 21.86 -11.79 -5.52
N GLY A 349 21.94 -10.51 -5.13
CA GLY A 349 22.00 -9.37 -6.03
C GLY A 349 20.64 -8.73 -6.33
N ALA A 350 20.68 -7.44 -6.69
CA ALA A 350 19.51 -6.60 -6.90
C ALA A 350 18.51 -7.17 -7.94
N ARG A 351 18.99 -7.81 -9.02
CA ARG A 351 18.12 -8.44 -10.03
C ARG A 351 17.25 -9.53 -9.42
N TRP A 352 17.81 -10.37 -8.55
CA TRP A 352 17.09 -11.48 -7.94
C TRP A 352 16.07 -11.03 -6.91
N SER A 353 16.26 -9.87 -6.28
CA SER A 353 15.22 -9.28 -5.41
C SER A 353 13.98 -8.88 -6.20
N VAL A 354 14.15 -8.32 -7.41
CA VAL A 354 13.05 -7.99 -8.32
C VAL A 354 12.37 -9.25 -8.84
N VAL A 355 13.15 -10.18 -9.40
CA VAL A 355 12.64 -11.45 -9.95
C VAL A 355 11.95 -12.28 -8.88
N GLY A 356 12.56 -12.42 -7.70
CA GLY A 356 12.03 -13.18 -6.56
C GLY A 356 10.71 -12.60 -6.06
N GLY A 357 10.64 -11.28 -5.85
CA GLY A 357 9.41 -10.60 -5.47
C GLY A 357 8.28 -10.77 -6.48
N GLY A 358 8.61 -10.67 -7.78
CA GLY A 358 7.68 -10.93 -8.87
C GLY A 358 7.23 -12.39 -8.95
N LEU A 359 8.13 -13.36 -8.83
CA LEU A 359 7.81 -14.79 -8.85
C LEU A 359 6.92 -15.19 -7.67
N VAL A 360 7.25 -14.76 -6.45
CA VAL A 360 6.42 -15.00 -5.27
C VAL A 360 5.02 -14.38 -5.48
N THR A 361 4.93 -13.22 -6.11
CA THR A 361 3.66 -12.59 -6.47
C THR A 361 2.87 -13.47 -7.46
N VAL A 362 3.47 -13.89 -8.58
CA VAL A 362 2.80 -14.74 -9.59
C VAL A 362 2.34 -16.06 -8.98
N VAL A 363 3.24 -16.78 -8.31
CA VAL A 363 2.95 -18.07 -7.71
C VAL A 363 1.91 -17.94 -6.61
N GLY A 364 2.05 -16.96 -5.72
CA GLY A 364 1.11 -16.74 -4.62
C GLY A 364 -0.30 -16.38 -5.12
N VAL A 365 -0.41 -15.52 -6.13
CA VAL A 365 -1.70 -15.18 -6.76
C VAL A 365 -2.31 -16.41 -7.46
N ALA A 366 -1.51 -17.18 -8.21
CA ALA A 366 -1.97 -18.39 -8.89
C ALA A 366 -2.45 -19.46 -7.90
N VAL A 367 -1.68 -19.71 -6.84
CA VAL A 367 -2.03 -20.68 -5.77
C VAL A 367 -3.31 -20.24 -5.05
N ALA A 368 -3.41 -18.98 -4.64
CA ALA A 368 -4.62 -18.48 -3.97
C ALA A 368 -5.87 -18.61 -4.87
N ALA A 369 -5.74 -18.28 -6.15
CA ALA A 369 -6.82 -18.45 -7.13
C ALA A 369 -7.20 -19.93 -7.34
N ALA A 370 -6.20 -20.81 -7.46
CA ALA A 370 -6.43 -22.25 -7.62
C ALA A 370 -7.12 -22.87 -6.39
N LEU A 371 -6.67 -22.54 -5.18
CA LEU A 371 -7.29 -22.99 -3.93
C LEU A 371 -8.74 -22.53 -3.82
N PHE A 372 -9.02 -21.27 -4.18
CA PHE A 372 -10.38 -20.75 -4.20
C PHE A 372 -11.27 -21.50 -5.20
N LEU A 373 -10.79 -21.76 -6.41
CA LEU A 373 -11.53 -22.52 -7.42
C LEU A 373 -11.78 -23.96 -6.98
N ALA A 374 -10.79 -24.62 -6.38
CA ALA A 374 -10.93 -25.97 -5.83
C ALA A 374 -11.96 -26.03 -4.70
N ALA A 375 -11.93 -25.06 -3.77
CA ALA A 375 -12.92 -24.96 -2.70
C ALA A 375 -14.35 -24.78 -3.22
N ARG A 376 -14.53 -23.93 -4.25
CA ARG A 376 -15.84 -23.74 -4.90
C ARG A 376 -16.34 -25.01 -5.60
N ARG A 377 -15.46 -25.72 -6.31
CA ARG A 377 -15.82 -26.99 -6.96
C ARG A 377 -16.27 -28.02 -5.92
N ARG A 378 -15.53 -28.19 -4.81
CA ARG A 378 -15.91 -29.09 -3.71
C ARG A 378 -17.26 -28.73 -3.08
N ALA A 379 -17.53 -27.44 -2.87
CA ALA A 379 -18.80 -26.99 -2.34
C ALA A 379 -19.98 -27.30 -3.33
N ALA A 380 -19.77 -27.08 -4.62
CA ALA A 380 -20.75 -27.38 -5.65
C ALA A 380 -21.04 -28.90 -5.77
N THR A 381 -20.01 -29.76 -5.66
CA THR A 381 -20.16 -31.20 -5.67
C THR A 381 -20.93 -31.68 -4.45
N ARG A 382 -20.60 -31.16 -3.24
CA ARG A 382 -21.36 -31.49 -2.02
C ARG A 382 -22.83 -31.08 -2.10
N ALA A 383 -23.12 -29.91 -2.66
CA ALA A 383 -24.50 -29.45 -2.85
C ALA A 383 -25.29 -30.35 -3.82
N ARG A 384 -24.65 -30.89 -4.87
CA ARG A 384 -25.29 -31.85 -5.79
C ARG A 384 -25.57 -33.19 -5.14
N VAL A 385 -24.68 -33.70 -4.31
CA VAL A 385 -24.86 -34.99 -3.59
C VAL A 385 -26.01 -34.91 -2.57
N VAL A 386 -26.24 -33.74 -1.95
CA VAL A 386 -27.32 -33.53 -0.99
C VAL A 386 -28.71 -33.36 -1.67
N VAL A 387 -28.72 -33.00 -2.96
CA VAL A 387 -29.97 -32.75 -3.73
C VAL A 387 -30.41 -33.98 -4.53
N GLU A 388 -29.62 -35.08 -4.60
CA GLU A 388 -30.12 -36.36 -5.09
C GLU A 388 -31.12 -36.91 -4.06
N PRO A 389 -32.47 -36.88 -4.31
CA PRO A 389 -33.42 -37.44 -3.37
C PRO A 389 -33.19 -38.95 -3.31
N ALA A 390 -33.17 -39.50 -2.09
CA ALA A 390 -33.37 -40.91 -1.85
C ALA A 390 -34.55 -41.39 -2.66
N GLY A 391 -34.28 -42.26 -3.60
CA GLY A 391 -35.14 -43.07 -4.41
C GLY A 391 -36.60 -42.66 -4.58
N GLU A 392 -36.99 -42.47 -5.81
CA GLU A 392 -38.37 -42.82 -6.22
C GLU A 392 -38.69 -44.20 -5.66
N ALA A 393 -39.45 -44.22 -4.55
CA ALA A 393 -40.13 -45.42 -4.15
C ALA A 393 -41.14 -45.76 -5.29
N SER A 394 -40.86 -46.85 -5.97
CA SER A 394 -41.66 -47.43 -7.02
C SER A 394 -43.15 -47.46 -6.60
N PRO A 395 -44.09 -46.95 -7.39
CA PRO A 395 -45.52 -47.09 -7.12
C PRO A 395 -46.04 -48.43 -7.66
N GLU A 396 -45.47 -49.54 -7.18
CA GLU A 396 -45.96 -50.90 -7.49
C GLU A 396 -46.29 -51.70 -6.22
N ALA A 397 -47.28 -51.26 -5.41
CA ALA A 397 -47.87 -52.11 -4.38
C ALA A 397 -49.21 -51.53 -3.88
N THR A 398 -50.13 -51.23 -4.79
CA THR A 398 -51.56 -51.07 -4.36
C THR A 398 -52.49 -51.35 -5.52
N ARG A 399 -52.41 -52.58 -6.04
CA ARG A 399 -53.50 -53.23 -6.79
C ARG A 399 -53.62 -54.58 -6.19
N ASP A 400 -54.47 -54.71 -5.17
CA ASP A 400 -55.27 -55.91 -4.81
C ASP A 400 -55.87 -55.70 -3.42
N ALA A 401 -57.07 -55.12 -3.39
CA ALA A 401 -58.08 -55.34 -2.36
C ALA A 401 -59.37 -54.59 -2.72
N VAL A 402 -60.17 -55.12 -3.62
CA VAL A 402 -61.58 -54.88 -3.67
C VAL A 402 -62.25 -56.03 -2.88
N PRO A 403 -62.96 -55.79 -1.82
CA PRO A 403 -64.01 -56.67 -1.40
C PRO A 403 -65.34 -56.14 -1.92
N ALA A 404 -66.03 -57.03 -2.68
CA ALA A 404 -67.44 -56.91 -2.94
C ALA A 404 -68.28 -56.93 -1.62
N PHE A 405 -69.13 -55.91 -1.42
CA PHE A 405 -70.53 -55.96 -1.06
C PHE A 405 -71.15 -54.58 -1.10
#